data_f166584c06dcad040c1d22da5f1b9af3
#
_entry.id   f166584c06dcad040c1d22da5f1b9af3
#
_cell.length_a   1.000
_cell.length_b   1.000
_cell.length_c   1.000
_cell.angle_alpha   90.00
_cell.angle_beta   90.00
_cell.angle_gamma   90.00
#
_symmetry.space_group_name_H-M   'P 1'
#
loop_
_entity.id
_entity.type
_entity.pdbx_description
1 polymer ?
#
loop_
_entity_poly.entity_id
_entity_poly.type
_entity_poly.pdbx_seq_one_letter_code
_entity_poly.pdbx_strand_id
1 'polypeptide(L)'
;TGKPENVRIAAAELSEYLEENLSGEGVVISIISDDVMLIQSLVIAILGIFEAYLALGLVVGIGGIGVVTVRSVSERRKTIGILRALGYRKNMVMLSFLIEVSWVALLGIINGVMVAVGFHRALYVAFWQEQGAQFTLPWSTILTVIFGGWLLVMLATAIPIRRATMVPPSAALREA
;
A
#
# COMPACT_ATOMS: atom_id res chain seq x y z
N THR A 1 8.22 -41.97 -6.78
CA THR A 1 8.16 -40.55 -7.17
C THR A 1 7.00 -40.34 -8.17
N GLY A 2 5.76 -40.43 -7.65
CA GLY A 2 4.56 -40.18 -8.43
C GLY A 2 4.41 -38.67 -8.69
N LYS A 3 3.95 -38.30 -9.90
CA LYS A 3 3.54 -36.94 -10.19
C LYS A 3 2.42 -36.55 -9.20
N PRO A 4 2.35 -35.30 -8.72
CA PRO A 4 1.36 -34.88 -7.73
C PRO A 4 -0.10 -35.12 -8.17
N GLU A 5 -0.34 -35.16 -9.46
CA GLU A 5 -1.62 -35.47 -10.08
C GLU A 5 -2.06 -36.93 -9.85
N ASN A 6 -1.13 -37.88 -9.93
CA ASN A 6 -1.43 -39.30 -9.70
C ASN A 6 -1.74 -39.59 -8.22
N VAL A 7 -1.11 -38.84 -7.31
CA VAL A 7 -1.37 -38.94 -5.87
C VAL A 7 -2.79 -38.43 -5.53
N ARG A 8 -3.25 -37.37 -6.19
CA ARG A 8 -4.61 -36.85 -5.99
C ARG A 8 -5.69 -37.79 -6.53
N ILE A 9 -5.48 -38.41 -7.69
CA ILE A 9 -6.41 -39.38 -8.26
C ILE A 9 -6.49 -40.59 -7.33
N ALA A 10 -5.37 -41.12 -6.89
CA ALA A 10 -5.35 -42.27 -5.98
C ALA A 10 -5.97 -41.94 -4.61
N ALA A 11 -5.81 -40.69 -4.11
CA ALA A 11 -6.44 -40.26 -2.86
C ALA A 11 -7.97 -40.12 -3.02
N ALA A 12 -8.45 -39.65 -4.17
CA ALA A 12 -9.88 -39.55 -4.46
C ALA A 12 -10.54 -40.93 -4.59
N GLU A 13 -9.92 -41.86 -5.31
CA GLU A 13 -10.41 -43.26 -5.42
C GLU A 13 -10.42 -43.94 -4.05
N LEU A 14 -9.40 -43.71 -3.23
CA LEU A 14 -9.34 -44.31 -1.87
C LEU A 14 -10.41 -43.69 -0.96
N SER A 15 -10.67 -42.37 -1.03
CA SER A 15 -11.71 -41.75 -0.22
C SER A 15 -13.10 -42.25 -0.59
N GLU A 16 -13.40 -42.40 -1.89
CA GLU A 16 -14.68 -42.97 -2.37
C GLU A 16 -14.87 -44.41 -1.92
N TYR A 17 -13.84 -45.24 -2.01
CA TYR A 17 -13.86 -46.62 -1.53
C TYR A 17 -14.09 -46.72 -0.01
N LEU A 18 -13.46 -45.87 0.76
CA LEU A 18 -13.61 -45.84 2.22
C LEU A 18 -14.98 -45.29 2.64
N GLU A 19 -15.52 -44.27 1.97
CA GLU A 19 -16.86 -43.74 2.20
C GLU A 19 -17.92 -44.85 1.97
N GLU A 20 -17.80 -45.59 0.87
CA GLU A 20 -18.74 -46.66 0.55
C GLU A 20 -18.74 -47.77 1.60
N ASN A 21 -17.56 -48.14 2.14
CA ASN A 21 -17.42 -49.23 3.09
C ASN A 21 -17.61 -48.83 4.57
N LEU A 22 -17.40 -47.54 4.94
CA LEU A 22 -17.42 -47.06 6.33
C LEU A 22 -18.57 -46.10 6.64
N SER A 23 -19.41 -45.76 5.65
CA SER A 23 -20.54 -44.83 5.84
C SER A 23 -21.53 -45.24 6.92
N GLY A 24 -21.63 -46.56 7.20
CA GLY A 24 -22.47 -47.09 8.27
C GLY A 24 -21.95 -46.87 9.69
N GLU A 25 -20.68 -46.51 9.86
CA GLU A 25 -20.03 -46.34 11.17
C GLU A 25 -19.90 -44.87 11.62
N GLY A 26 -20.48 -43.95 10.86
CA GLY A 26 -20.44 -42.51 11.18
C GLY A 26 -19.05 -41.86 10.98
N VAL A 27 -18.21 -42.49 10.17
CA VAL A 27 -16.87 -41.96 9.82
C VAL A 27 -17.01 -40.94 8.67
N VAL A 28 -16.52 -39.72 8.87
CA VAL A 28 -16.40 -38.69 7.81
C VAL A 28 -14.98 -38.72 7.25
N ILE A 29 -14.87 -39.03 5.98
CA ILE A 29 -13.59 -39.09 5.28
C ILE A 29 -13.43 -37.83 4.48
N SER A 30 -12.38 -37.04 4.76
CA SER A 30 -12.02 -35.85 3.97
C SER A 30 -10.59 -35.97 3.47
N ILE A 31 -10.37 -35.45 2.25
CA ILE A 31 -9.03 -35.38 1.70
C ILE A 31 -8.40 -34.08 2.26
N ILE A 32 -7.48 -34.23 3.21
CA ILE A 32 -6.81 -33.10 3.89
C ILE A 32 -6.25 -32.06 2.90
N SER A 33 -5.78 -32.50 1.73
CA SER A 33 -5.28 -31.58 0.70
C SER A 33 -6.37 -30.65 0.16
N ASP A 34 -7.60 -31.09 0.06
CA ASP A 34 -8.71 -30.28 -0.48
C ASP A 34 -9.19 -29.28 0.57
N ASP A 35 -9.26 -29.70 1.83
CA ASP A 35 -9.55 -28.79 2.96
C ASP A 35 -8.48 -27.71 3.10
N VAL A 36 -7.21 -28.07 2.97
CA VAL A 36 -6.08 -27.10 3.00
C VAL A 36 -6.16 -26.14 1.83
N MET A 37 -6.47 -26.61 0.61
CA MET A 37 -6.62 -25.71 -0.55
C MET A 37 -7.80 -24.77 -0.40
N LEU A 38 -8.91 -25.23 0.17
CA LEU A 38 -10.08 -24.39 0.44
C LEU A 38 -9.73 -23.28 1.45
N ILE A 39 -9.10 -23.64 2.56
CA ILE A 39 -8.65 -22.68 3.56
C ILE A 39 -7.66 -21.68 2.94
N GLN A 40 -6.70 -22.15 2.17
CA GLN A 40 -5.72 -21.31 1.50
C GLN A 40 -6.38 -20.34 0.52
N SER A 41 -7.37 -20.80 -0.27
CA SER A 41 -8.10 -19.95 -1.20
C SER A 41 -8.90 -18.85 -0.49
N LEU A 42 -9.53 -19.19 0.65
CA LEU A 42 -10.24 -18.23 1.49
C LEU A 42 -9.30 -17.18 2.09
N VAL A 43 -8.14 -17.61 2.59
CA VAL A 43 -7.12 -16.69 3.12
C VAL A 43 -6.62 -15.73 2.03
N ILE A 44 -6.32 -16.24 0.83
CA ILE A 44 -5.90 -15.40 -0.30
C ILE A 44 -7.00 -14.42 -0.70
N ALA A 45 -8.26 -14.86 -0.73
CA ALA A 45 -9.39 -13.98 -1.06
C ALA A 45 -9.56 -12.86 -0.02
N ILE A 46 -9.45 -13.17 1.27
CA ILE A 46 -9.51 -12.18 2.35
C ILE A 46 -8.34 -11.19 2.24
N LEU A 47 -7.12 -11.67 2.03
CA LEU A 47 -5.96 -10.81 1.83
C LEU A 47 -6.13 -9.90 0.60
N GLY A 48 -6.69 -10.42 -0.50
CA GLY A 48 -7.00 -9.63 -1.69
C GLY A 48 -8.00 -8.49 -1.43
N ILE A 49 -9.01 -8.73 -0.59
CA ILE A 49 -9.96 -7.69 -0.18
C ILE A 49 -9.24 -6.60 0.65
N PHE A 50 -8.37 -7.00 1.59
CA PHE A 50 -7.56 -6.04 2.36
C PHE A 50 -6.64 -5.22 1.46
N GLU A 51 -5.97 -5.86 0.51
CA GLU A 51 -5.10 -5.19 -0.46
C GLU A 51 -5.88 -4.18 -1.31
N ALA A 52 -7.06 -4.55 -1.82
CA ALA A 52 -7.92 -3.65 -2.57
C ALA A 52 -8.38 -2.44 -1.73
N TYR A 53 -8.72 -2.66 -0.46
CA TYR A 53 -9.09 -1.59 0.46
C TYR A 53 -7.92 -0.63 0.73
N LEU A 54 -6.72 -1.17 0.96
CA LEU A 54 -5.51 -0.36 1.14
C LEU A 54 -5.14 0.43 -0.12
N ALA A 55 -5.29 -0.18 -1.30
CA ALA A 55 -5.07 0.50 -2.58
C ALA A 55 -6.05 1.67 -2.78
N LEU A 56 -7.33 1.48 -2.43
CA LEU A 56 -8.33 2.54 -2.45
C LEU A 56 -7.95 3.68 -1.50
N GLY A 57 -7.55 3.37 -0.27
CA GLY A 57 -7.07 4.33 0.71
C GLY A 57 -5.86 5.14 0.21
N LEU A 58 -4.93 4.49 -0.47
CA LEU A 58 -3.78 5.13 -1.11
C LEU A 58 -4.21 6.13 -2.19
N VAL A 59 -5.14 5.75 -3.09
CA VAL A 59 -5.65 6.62 -4.15
C VAL A 59 -6.34 7.85 -3.56
N VAL A 60 -7.19 7.67 -2.54
CA VAL A 60 -7.86 8.77 -1.83
C VAL A 60 -6.84 9.68 -1.12
N GLY A 61 -5.84 9.09 -0.47
CA GLY A 61 -4.76 9.83 0.20
C GLY A 61 -3.96 10.70 -0.77
N ILE A 62 -3.57 10.15 -1.93
CA ILE A 62 -2.86 10.91 -2.98
C ILE A 62 -3.74 12.03 -3.52
N GLY A 63 -5.02 11.78 -3.78
CA GLY A 63 -5.97 12.79 -4.21
C GLY A 63 -6.11 13.91 -3.20
N GLY A 64 -6.19 13.59 -1.91
CA GLY A 64 -6.22 14.54 -0.79
C GLY A 64 -4.99 15.45 -0.75
N ILE A 65 -3.78 14.87 -0.86
CA ILE A 65 -2.53 15.64 -0.93
C ILE A 65 -2.55 16.58 -2.13
N GLY A 66 -3.02 16.14 -3.29
CA GLY A 66 -3.15 16.95 -4.49
C GLY A 66 -4.03 18.20 -4.27
N VAL A 67 -5.20 18.01 -3.67
CA VAL A 67 -6.15 19.11 -3.36
C VAL A 67 -5.53 20.09 -2.36
N VAL A 68 -4.96 19.61 -1.26
CA VAL A 68 -4.30 20.45 -0.24
C VAL A 68 -3.15 21.23 -0.86
N THR A 69 -2.36 20.62 -1.73
CA THR A 69 -1.24 21.28 -2.43
C THR A 69 -1.73 22.40 -3.32
N VAL A 70 -2.79 22.17 -4.14
CA VAL A 70 -3.38 23.21 -5.00
C VAL A 70 -3.88 24.38 -4.17
N ARG A 71 -4.56 24.11 -3.06
CA ARG A 71 -5.05 25.13 -2.14
C ARG A 71 -3.92 25.94 -1.52
N SER A 72 -2.90 25.28 -0.97
CA SER A 72 -1.73 25.93 -0.36
C SER A 72 -1.01 26.86 -1.35
N VAL A 73 -0.81 26.40 -2.60
CA VAL A 73 -0.21 27.24 -3.64
C VAL A 73 -1.11 28.41 -4.00
N SER A 74 -2.43 28.21 -4.07
CA SER A 74 -3.41 29.27 -4.35
C SER A 74 -3.38 30.37 -3.27
N GLU A 75 -3.35 29.97 -2.01
CA GLU A 75 -3.28 30.91 -0.86
C GLU A 75 -1.97 31.72 -0.85
N ARG A 76 -0.89 31.15 -1.38
CA ARG A 76 0.44 31.79 -1.43
C ARG A 76 0.74 32.48 -2.78
N ARG A 77 -0.24 32.62 -3.68
CA ARG A 77 -0.04 33.25 -5.02
C ARG A 77 0.61 34.65 -4.95
N LYS A 78 0.19 35.49 -3.99
CA LYS A 78 0.75 36.82 -3.78
C LYS A 78 2.24 36.74 -3.41
N THR A 79 2.60 35.86 -2.48
CA THR A 79 4.01 35.65 -2.08
C THR A 79 4.85 35.13 -3.24
N ILE A 80 4.32 34.21 -4.04
CA ILE A 80 4.98 33.70 -5.26
C ILE A 80 5.22 34.85 -6.27
N GLY A 81 4.20 35.70 -6.45
CA GLY A 81 4.31 36.89 -7.31
C GLY A 81 5.41 37.83 -6.87
N ILE A 82 5.50 38.15 -5.57
CA ILE A 82 6.54 39.03 -4.99
C ILE A 82 7.94 38.40 -5.17
N LEU A 83 8.10 37.11 -4.85
CA LEU A 83 9.38 36.41 -5.03
C LEU A 83 9.85 36.44 -6.49
N ARG A 84 8.93 36.29 -7.45
CA ARG A 84 9.24 36.37 -8.88
C ARG A 84 9.57 37.78 -9.32
N ALA A 85 8.91 38.78 -8.76
CA ALA A 85 9.24 40.20 -9.02
C ALA A 85 10.64 40.56 -8.49
N LEU A 86 11.08 39.90 -7.39
CA LEU A 86 12.44 40.02 -6.85
C LEU A 86 13.50 39.23 -7.63
N GLY A 87 13.12 38.58 -8.75
CA GLY A 87 14.05 37.88 -9.63
C GLY A 87 14.21 36.37 -9.37
N TYR A 88 13.43 35.78 -8.46
CA TYR A 88 13.47 34.33 -8.24
C TYR A 88 12.97 33.55 -9.45
N ARG A 89 13.73 32.56 -9.88
CA ARG A 89 13.34 31.67 -10.99
C ARG A 89 12.18 30.76 -10.58
N LYS A 90 11.24 30.51 -11.52
CA LYS A 90 10.10 29.62 -11.29
C LYS A 90 10.48 28.23 -10.70
N ASN A 91 11.63 27.71 -11.14
CA ASN A 91 12.11 26.39 -10.66
C ASN A 91 12.55 26.43 -9.18
N MET A 92 13.08 27.56 -8.70
CA MET A 92 13.43 27.69 -7.28
C MET A 92 12.18 27.72 -6.40
N VAL A 93 11.13 28.41 -6.83
CA VAL A 93 9.85 28.44 -6.12
C VAL A 93 9.21 27.05 -6.13
N MET A 94 9.20 26.38 -7.28
CA MET A 94 8.68 25.02 -7.41
C MET A 94 9.43 24.02 -6.48
N LEU A 95 10.76 24.13 -6.46
CA LEU A 95 11.60 23.25 -5.63
C LEU A 95 11.32 23.46 -4.14
N SER A 96 11.10 24.70 -3.69
CA SER A 96 10.74 25.00 -2.30
C SER A 96 9.45 24.29 -1.87
N PHE A 97 8.41 24.30 -2.71
CA PHE A 97 7.17 23.57 -2.44
C PHE A 97 7.37 22.05 -2.45
N LEU A 98 8.16 21.52 -3.39
CA LEU A 98 8.46 20.09 -3.45
C LEU A 98 9.21 19.61 -2.19
N ILE A 99 10.14 20.41 -1.67
CA ILE A 99 10.84 20.12 -0.42
C ILE A 99 9.85 20.11 0.75
N GLU A 100 8.96 21.10 0.84
CA GLU A 100 7.93 21.15 1.90
C GLU A 100 7.05 19.91 1.87
N VAL A 101 6.52 19.53 0.70
CA VAL A 101 5.71 18.32 0.52
C VAL A 101 6.50 17.05 0.79
N SER A 102 7.78 17.00 0.41
CA SER A 102 8.67 15.88 0.67
C SER A 102 8.82 15.59 2.16
N TRP A 103 8.99 16.61 2.98
CA TRP A 103 9.06 16.46 4.44
C TRP A 103 7.76 15.88 5.03
N VAL A 104 6.63 16.42 4.61
CA VAL A 104 5.32 15.94 5.06
C VAL A 104 5.10 14.46 4.65
N ALA A 105 5.45 14.13 3.40
CA ALA A 105 5.36 12.78 2.89
C ALA A 105 6.26 11.81 3.65
N LEU A 106 7.51 12.18 3.91
CA LEU A 106 8.44 11.35 4.68
C LEU A 106 7.94 11.09 6.11
N LEU A 107 7.43 12.12 6.79
CA LEU A 107 6.84 11.95 8.12
C LEU A 107 5.64 11.00 8.10
N GLY A 108 4.77 11.11 7.09
CA GLY A 108 3.65 10.19 6.91
C GLY A 108 4.08 8.75 6.67
N ILE A 109 5.06 8.55 5.78
CA ILE A 109 5.61 7.24 5.44
C ILE A 109 6.28 6.59 6.67
N ILE A 110 7.10 7.35 7.41
CA ILE A 110 7.77 6.84 8.63
C ILE A 110 6.73 6.41 9.66
N ASN A 111 5.70 7.23 9.91
CA ASN A 111 4.61 6.86 10.82
C ASN A 111 3.88 5.58 10.33
N GLY A 112 3.58 5.48 9.03
CA GLY A 112 2.95 4.31 8.45
C GLY A 112 3.79 3.04 8.62
N VAL A 113 5.09 3.12 8.39
CA VAL A 113 6.03 1.99 8.59
C VAL A 113 6.10 1.60 10.08
N MET A 114 6.16 2.57 11.00
CA MET A 114 6.17 2.28 12.44
C MET A 114 4.91 1.52 12.88
N VAL A 115 3.73 1.95 12.41
CA VAL A 115 2.47 1.27 12.70
C VAL A 115 2.45 -0.13 12.09
N ALA A 116 2.89 -0.29 10.83
CA ALA A 116 2.94 -1.58 10.16
C ALA A 116 3.87 -2.58 10.87
N VAL A 117 5.06 -2.14 11.27
CA VAL A 117 6.03 -2.98 12.01
C VAL A 117 5.48 -3.33 13.41
N GLY A 118 4.86 -2.38 14.09
CA GLY A 118 4.22 -2.61 15.39
C GLY A 118 3.09 -3.64 15.30
N PHE A 119 2.23 -3.52 14.28
CA PHE A 119 1.15 -4.45 14.02
C PHE A 119 1.67 -5.85 13.65
N HIS A 120 2.68 -5.92 12.77
CA HIS A 120 3.34 -7.18 12.42
C HIS A 120 3.92 -7.90 13.65
N ARG A 121 4.58 -7.14 14.54
CA ARG A 121 5.10 -7.69 15.80
C ARG A 121 3.98 -8.17 16.72
N ALA A 122 2.89 -7.42 16.84
CA ALA A 122 1.75 -7.82 17.66
C ALA A 122 1.12 -9.14 17.17
N LEU A 123 0.93 -9.28 15.85
CA LEU A 123 0.44 -10.52 15.25
C LEU A 123 1.41 -11.68 15.47
N TYR A 124 2.71 -11.44 15.31
CA TYR A 124 3.72 -12.47 15.56
C TYR A 124 3.64 -12.99 17.02
N VAL A 125 3.57 -12.10 17.99
CA VAL A 125 3.46 -12.49 19.41
C VAL A 125 2.15 -13.23 19.69
N ALA A 126 1.04 -12.79 19.09
CA ALA A 126 -0.27 -13.39 19.34
C ALA A 126 -0.45 -14.82 18.74
N PHE A 127 0.19 -15.09 17.60
CA PHE A 127 -0.12 -16.32 16.85
C PHE A 127 1.06 -17.24 16.57
N TRP A 128 2.28 -16.73 16.50
CA TRP A 128 3.44 -17.51 16.01
C TRP A 128 4.58 -17.69 17.00
N GLN A 129 4.63 -16.90 18.07
CA GLN A 129 5.73 -16.95 19.04
C GLN A 129 5.79 -18.34 19.72
N GLU A 130 4.66 -18.90 20.11
CA GLU A 130 4.58 -20.22 20.78
C GLU A 130 4.89 -21.39 19.83
N GLN A 131 4.77 -21.17 18.52
CA GLN A 131 5.04 -22.19 17.51
C GLN A 131 6.52 -22.25 17.08
N GLY A 132 7.39 -21.45 17.73
CA GLY A 132 8.82 -21.42 17.43
C GLY A 132 9.19 -20.74 16.12
N ALA A 133 8.27 -19.99 15.49
CA ALA A 133 8.56 -19.21 14.30
C ALA A 133 9.58 -18.10 14.61
N GLN A 134 10.42 -17.75 13.64
CA GLN A 134 11.35 -16.63 13.79
C GLN A 134 10.73 -15.32 13.32
N PHE A 135 10.87 -14.27 14.12
CA PHE A 135 10.45 -12.93 13.72
C PHE A 135 11.42 -12.37 12.66
N THR A 136 10.93 -12.20 11.45
CA THR A 136 11.72 -11.62 10.34
C THR A 136 10.99 -10.42 9.75
N LEU A 137 11.73 -9.34 9.51
CA LEU A 137 11.22 -8.16 8.83
C LEU A 137 11.62 -8.21 7.35
N PRO A 138 10.66 -8.05 6.42
CA PRO A 138 10.95 -8.01 4.99
C PRO A 138 11.51 -6.63 4.58
N TRP A 139 12.78 -6.38 4.87
CA TRP A 139 13.43 -5.09 4.64
C TRP A 139 13.35 -4.60 3.19
N SER A 140 13.43 -5.52 2.22
CA SER A 140 13.29 -5.19 0.80
C SER A 140 11.92 -4.58 0.49
N THR A 141 10.86 -5.18 1.02
CA THR A 141 9.48 -4.68 0.85
C THR A 141 9.31 -3.33 1.55
N ILE A 142 9.80 -3.17 2.77
CA ILE A 142 9.74 -1.92 3.53
C ILE A 142 10.41 -0.79 2.75
N LEU A 143 11.63 -1.02 2.25
CA LEU A 143 12.37 -0.02 1.46
C LEU A 143 11.64 0.30 0.16
N THR A 144 11.10 -0.69 -0.54
CA THR A 144 10.32 -0.48 -1.77
C THR A 144 9.09 0.39 -1.50
N VAL A 145 8.37 0.16 -0.40
CA VAL A 145 7.21 0.96 -0.01
C VAL A 145 7.61 2.39 0.36
N ILE A 146 8.72 2.59 1.09
CA ILE A 146 9.23 3.92 1.45
C ILE A 146 9.57 4.72 0.18
N PHE A 147 10.43 4.17 -0.68
CA PHE A 147 10.88 4.87 -1.88
C PHE A 147 9.76 5.01 -2.92
N GLY A 148 8.98 3.96 -3.15
CA GLY A 148 7.85 3.96 -4.08
C GLY A 148 6.77 4.96 -3.66
N GLY A 149 6.38 4.94 -2.39
CA GLY A 149 5.40 5.86 -1.83
C GLY A 149 5.87 7.31 -1.90
N TRP A 150 7.13 7.59 -1.51
CA TRP A 150 7.71 8.92 -1.62
C TRP A 150 7.75 9.41 -3.07
N LEU A 151 8.23 8.58 -4.00
CA LEU A 151 8.30 8.92 -5.43
C LEU A 151 6.90 9.21 -5.99
N LEU A 152 5.92 8.41 -5.62
CA LEU A 152 4.54 8.55 -6.08
C LEU A 152 3.90 9.86 -5.59
N VAL A 153 4.14 10.27 -4.35
CA VAL A 153 3.72 11.58 -3.83
C VAL A 153 4.41 12.71 -4.58
N MET A 154 5.71 12.60 -4.83
CA MET A 154 6.47 13.61 -5.59
C MET A 154 5.90 13.78 -7.01
N LEU A 155 5.61 12.69 -7.71
CA LEU A 155 5.02 12.72 -9.05
C LEU A 155 3.61 13.32 -9.04
N ALA A 156 2.77 12.89 -8.11
CA ALA A 156 1.40 13.39 -7.99
C ALA A 156 1.32 14.88 -7.69
N THR A 157 2.26 15.40 -6.90
CA THR A 157 2.28 16.82 -6.50
C THR A 157 3.06 17.72 -7.47
N ALA A 158 4.01 17.19 -8.23
CA ALA A 158 4.80 17.94 -9.18
C ALA A 158 3.94 18.61 -10.27
N ILE A 159 2.90 17.92 -10.77
CA ILE A 159 2.01 18.43 -11.83
C ILE A 159 1.22 19.66 -11.36
N PRO A 160 0.47 19.62 -10.24
CA PRO A 160 -0.29 20.78 -9.77
C PRO A 160 0.63 21.95 -9.36
N ILE A 161 1.76 21.69 -8.72
CA ILE A 161 2.73 22.74 -8.35
C ILE A 161 3.28 23.41 -9.60
N ARG A 162 3.65 22.65 -10.62
CA ARG A 162 4.15 23.20 -11.89
C ARG A 162 3.12 24.11 -12.56
N ARG A 163 1.86 23.70 -12.61
CA ARG A 163 0.77 24.52 -13.19
C ARG A 163 0.57 25.82 -12.39
N ALA A 164 0.59 25.74 -11.08
CA ALA A 164 0.36 26.89 -10.21
C ALA A 164 1.52 27.92 -10.24
N THR A 165 2.76 27.50 -10.45
CA THR A 165 3.92 28.40 -10.56
C THR A 165 4.07 29.05 -11.95
N MET A 166 3.25 28.67 -12.95
CA MET A 166 3.25 29.26 -14.29
C MET A 166 2.41 30.51 -14.41
N VAL A 167 1.69 30.95 -13.37
CA VAL A 167 0.86 32.16 -13.41
C VAL A 167 1.77 33.40 -13.62
N PRO A 168 1.48 34.27 -14.62
CA PRO A 168 2.29 35.44 -14.88
C PRO A 168 2.17 36.46 -13.73
N PRO A 169 3.26 37.16 -13.37
CA PRO A 169 3.27 38.13 -12.26
C PRO A 169 2.21 39.25 -12.39
N SER A 170 1.91 39.66 -13.62
CA SER A 170 0.89 40.65 -13.92
C SER A 170 -0.53 40.27 -13.52
N ALA A 171 -0.87 38.98 -13.57
CA ALA A 171 -2.18 38.50 -13.15
C ALA A 171 -2.31 38.41 -11.61
N ALA A 172 -1.21 38.08 -10.92
CA ALA A 172 -1.17 38.01 -9.47
C ALA A 172 -1.29 39.36 -8.75
N LEU A 173 -0.88 40.43 -9.42
CA LEU A 173 -0.95 41.82 -8.90
C LEU A 173 -2.28 42.53 -9.23
N ARG A 174 -3.07 41.99 -10.15
CA ARG A 174 -4.34 42.59 -10.59
C ARG A 174 -5.56 42.16 -9.74
N GLU A 175 -5.44 41.07 -9.01
CA GLU A 175 -6.45 40.56 -8.08
C GLU A 175 -6.23 41.04 -6.62
N ALA A 176 -5.33 42.01 -6.40
CA ALA A 176 -5.05 42.63 -5.12
C ALA A 176 -5.67 44.05 -5.08
#